data_e0be3c4a4f7585113b5b5812a42bc827
#
_entry.id   e0be3c4a4f7585113b5b5812a42bc827
#
_cell.length_a   1.000
_cell.length_b   1.000
_cell.length_c   1.000
_cell.angle_alpha   90.00
_cell.angle_beta   90.00
_cell.angle_gamma   90.00
#
_symmetry.space_group_name_H-M   'P 1'
#
loop_
_entity.id
_entity.type
_entity.pdbx_description
1 polymer ?
#
loop_
_entity_poly.entity_id
_entity_poly.type
_entity_poly.pdbx_seq_one_letter_code
_entity_poly.pdbx_strand_id
1 'polypeptide(L)'
;MSKMKGVSNASPENRYKNFISTVADREEVWVLENDDGYATWDDARGMIRLIVYPTQEAAEMFADNDKPVSIEIKSFLHRCVHQLENTEIGFLVFPNGTDGYAVRTDQMIKDLVDELMQYV
;
A
#
# COMPACT_ATOMS: atom_id res chain seq x y z
N MET A 1 23.27 0.16 7.48
CA MET A 1 22.02 -0.42 6.98
C MET A 1 20.95 0.65 6.91
N SER A 2 20.16 0.66 5.85
CA SER A 2 19.05 1.60 5.78
C SER A 2 17.91 1.16 6.70
N LYS A 3 17.14 2.14 7.20
CA LYS A 3 15.92 1.85 7.98
C LYS A 3 14.94 0.97 7.19
N MET A 4 14.87 1.16 5.88
CA MET A 4 13.95 0.43 5.02
C MET A 4 14.24 -1.07 5.02
N LYS A 5 15.51 -1.46 5.04
CA LYS A 5 15.89 -2.87 5.10
C LYS A 5 15.39 -3.53 6.38
N GLY A 6 15.51 -2.83 7.53
CA GLY A 6 14.97 -3.31 8.79
C GLY A 6 13.46 -3.42 8.78
N VAL A 7 12.77 -2.43 8.19
CA VAL A 7 11.31 -2.43 8.07
C VAL A 7 10.85 -3.58 7.16
N SER A 8 11.55 -3.82 6.04
CA SER A 8 11.15 -4.90 5.11
C SER A 8 11.24 -6.29 5.72
N ASN A 9 12.04 -6.46 6.79
CA ASN A 9 12.17 -7.70 7.53
C ASN A 9 11.22 -7.81 8.73
N ALA A 10 10.45 -6.77 9.02
CA ALA A 10 9.48 -6.76 10.11
C ALA A 10 8.27 -7.65 9.77
N SER A 11 7.44 -7.94 10.76
CA SER A 11 6.20 -8.68 10.54
C SER A 11 5.25 -7.92 9.60
N PRO A 12 4.32 -8.61 8.93
CA PRO A 12 3.34 -7.93 8.08
C PRO A 12 2.56 -6.83 8.82
N GLU A 13 2.17 -7.07 10.07
CA GLU A 13 1.46 -6.07 10.88
C GLU A 13 2.30 -4.84 11.14
N ASN A 14 3.59 -5.01 11.46
CA ASN A 14 4.49 -3.89 11.69
C ASN A 14 4.80 -3.13 10.40
N ARG A 15 4.90 -3.83 9.27
CA ARG A 15 5.02 -3.18 7.97
C ARG A 15 3.77 -2.37 7.64
N TYR A 16 2.59 -2.87 7.98
CA TYR A 16 1.34 -2.13 7.80
C TYR A 16 1.31 -0.86 8.64
N LYS A 17 1.68 -0.94 9.91
CA LYS A 17 1.75 0.25 10.79
C LYS A 17 2.72 1.28 10.25
N ASN A 18 3.89 0.83 9.78
CA ASN A 18 4.87 1.71 9.15
C ASN A 18 4.30 2.35 7.88
N PHE A 19 3.59 1.58 7.07
CA PHE A 19 2.94 2.08 5.86
C PHE A 19 1.97 3.22 6.20
N ILE A 20 1.06 3.01 7.12
CA ILE A 20 0.04 4.00 7.51
C ILE A 20 0.72 5.29 8.01
N SER A 21 1.68 5.17 8.91
CA SER A 21 2.41 6.30 9.48
C SER A 21 3.18 7.09 8.41
N THR A 22 3.90 6.38 7.55
CA THR A 22 4.74 7.00 6.52
C THR A 22 3.91 7.67 5.43
N VAL A 23 2.84 7.00 4.98
CA VAL A 23 1.93 7.56 3.97
C VAL A 23 1.27 8.82 4.49
N ALA A 24 0.80 8.84 5.73
CA ALA A 24 0.20 10.02 6.33
C ALA A 24 1.21 11.17 6.45
N ASP A 25 2.44 10.87 6.83
CA ASP A 25 3.50 11.88 6.98
C ASP A 25 3.94 12.48 5.63
N ARG A 26 4.13 11.63 4.63
CA ARG A 26 4.64 12.04 3.30
C ARG A 26 3.53 12.44 2.33
N GLU A 27 2.30 12.12 2.64
CA GLU A 27 1.12 12.43 1.83
C GLU A 27 1.16 11.79 0.44
N GLU A 28 1.79 10.61 0.33
CA GLU A 28 1.85 9.85 -0.92
C GLU A 28 1.89 8.34 -0.66
N VAL A 29 1.36 7.59 -1.63
CA VAL A 29 1.37 6.12 -1.66
C VAL A 29 2.14 5.69 -2.91
N TRP A 30 2.97 4.67 -2.79
CA TRP A 30 3.73 4.13 -3.93
C TRP A 30 3.11 2.84 -4.42
N VAL A 31 3.00 2.72 -5.74
CA VAL A 31 2.49 1.53 -6.44
C VAL A 31 3.51 1.14 -7.51
N LEU A 32 3.31 -0.03 -8.10
CA LEU A 32 4.14 -0.51 -9.22
C LEU A 32 3.28 -0.52 -10.47
N GLU A 33 3.82 0.04 -11.56
CA GLU A 33 3.12 0.13 -12.84
C GLU A 33 3.81 -0.73 -13.88
N ASN A 34 3.02 -1.45 -14.67
CA ASN A 34 3.47 -2.21 -15.83
C ASN A 34 2.58 -1.89 -17.04
N ASP A 35 2.79 -2.59 -18.16
CA ASP A 35 2.04 -2.33 -19.38
C ASP A 35 0.52 -2.57 -19.23
N ASP A 36 0.12 -3.38 -18.26
CA ASP A 36 -1.29 -3.70 -18.00
C ASP A 36 -1.93 -2.78 -16.97
N GLY A 37 -1.18 -1.85 -16.39
CA GLY A 37 -1.64 -0.94 -15.35
C GLY A 37 -0.88 -1.14 -14.06
N TYR A 38 -1.54 -0.90 -12.93
CA TYR A 38 -0.91 -1.08 -11.61
C TYR A 38 -0.81 -2.55 -11.25
N ALA A 39 0.30 -2.92 -10.60
CA ALA A 39 0.52 -4.29 -10.14
C ALA A 39 -0.50 -4.67 -9.08
N THR A 40 -1.12 -5.83 -9.27
CA THR A 40 -2.10 -6.39 -8.35
C THR A 40 -1.72 -7.84 -8.01
N TRP A 41 -2.32 -8.34 -6.94
CA TRP A 41 -2.21 -9.74 -6.55
C TRP A 41 -3.62 -10.31 -6.41
N ASP A 42 -3.88 -11.39 -7.12
CA ASP A 42 -5.17 -12.08 -7.05
C ASP A 42 -5.04 -13.18 -6.00
N ASP A 43 -5.86 -13.11 -4.95
CA ASP A 43 -5.82 -14.16 -3.95
C ASP A 43 -6.67 -15.37 -4.35
N ALA A 44 -6.52 -16.45 -3.58
CA ALA A 44 -7.22 -17.71 -3.88
C ALA A 44 -8.74 -17.61 -3.79
N ARG A 45 -9.27 -16.52 -3.24
CA ARG A 45 -10.71 -16.28 -3.11
C ARG A 45 -11.27 -15.42 -4.22
N GLY A 46 -10.45 -15.06 -5.21
CA GLY A 46 -10.84 -14.20 -6.32
C GLY A 46 -10.82 -12.71 -6.00
N MET A 47 -10.29 -12.32 -4.84
CA MET A 47 -10.15 -10.91 -4.49
C MET A 47 -8.92 -10.32 -5.17
N ILE A 48 -9.09 -9.15 -5.79
CA ILE A 48 -8.00 -8.40 -6.43
C ILE A 48 -7.44 -7.42 -5.40
N ARG A 49 -6.13 -7.48 -5.16
CA ARG A 49 -5.47 -6.61 -4.20
C ARG A 49 -4.42 -5.75 -4.90
N LEU A 50 -4.59 -4.43 -4.79
CA LEU A 50 -3.58 -3.48 -5.27
C LEU A 50 -2.38 -3.53 -4.34
N ILE A 51 -1.20 -3.70 -4.92
CA ILE A 51 0.06 -3.73 -4.17
C ILE A 51 0.50 -2.30 -3.88
N VAL A 52 0.72 -1.96 -2.61
CA VAL A 52 1.10 -0.60 -2.18
C VAL A 52 2.31 -0.63 -1.27
N TYR A 53 3.14 0.42 -1.38
CA TYR A 53 4.35 0.62 -0.60
C TYR A 53 4.37 2.02 0.02
N PRO A 54 5.08 2.21 1.14
CA PRO A 54 5.11 3.52 1.81
C PRO A 54 6.09 4.50 1.19
N THR A 55 7.12 4.02 0.50
CA THR A 55 8.18 4.87 -0.06
C THR A 55 8.63 4.36 -1.42
N GLN A 56 9.28 5.25 -2.19
CA GLN A 56 9.90 4.88 -3.45
C GLN A 56 10.95 3.78 -3.25
N GLU A 57 11.76 3.89 -2.21
CA GLU A 57 12.80 2.91 -1.90
C GLU A 57 12.23 1.51 -1.71
N ALA A 58 11.14 1.41 -0.94
CA ALA A 58 10.48 0.12 -0.72
C ALA A 58 9.91 -0.44 -2.02
N ALA A 59 9.25 0.40 -2.81
CA ALA A 59 8.69 -0.01 -4.10
C ALA A 59 9.78 -0.48 -5.06
N GLU A 60 10.90 0.23 -5.15
CA GLU A 60 12.01 -0.14 -6.01
C GLU A 60 12.64 -1.47 -5.60
N MET A 61 12.71 -1.74 -4.30
CA MET A 61 13.31 -2.97 -3.78
C MET A 61 12.58 -4.22 -4.27
N PHE A 62 11.27 -4.13 -4.50
CA PHE A 62 10.43 -5.27 -4.89
C PHE A 62 9.77 -5.10 -6.27
N ALA A 63 10.26 -4.16 -7.05
CA ALA A 63 9.65 -3.79 -8.33
C ALA A 63 9.87 -4.80 -9.45
N ASP A 64 10.94 -5.58 -9.40
CA ASP A 64 11.41 -6.40 -10.52
C ASP A 64 11.51 -5.53 -11.79
N ASN A 65 10.66 -5.76 -12.79
CA ASN A 65 10.64 -4.98 -14.03
C ASN A 65 9.57 -3.90 -14.05
N ASP A 66 8.78 -3.78 -12.98
CA ASP A 66 7.73 -2.78 -12.88
C ASP A 66 8.30 -1.44 -12.45
N LYS A 67 7.57 -0.36 -12.74
CA LYS A 67 8.01 1.00 -12.45
C LYS A 67 7.33 1.53 -11.20
N PRO A 68 8.09 2.00 -10.19
CA PRO A 68 7.50 2.68 -9.03
C PRO A 68 6.87 4.01 -9.44
N VAL A 69 5.64 4.24 -8.98
CA VAL A 69 4.87 5.46 -9.25
C VAL A 69 4.21 5.92 -7.95
N SER A 70 4.24 7.21 -7.67
CA SER A 70 3.56 7.76 -6.50
C SER A 70 2.15 8.24 -6.86
N ILE A 71 1.26 8.09 -5.89
CA ILE A 71 -0.10 8.63 -5.95
C ILE A 71 -0.26 9.55 -4.74
N GLU A 72 -0.66 10.81 -4.97
CA GLU A 72 -0.94 11.75 -3.90
C GLU A 72 -2.05 11.19 -3.00
N ILE A 73 -1.93 11.41 -1.68
CA ILE A 73 -2.83 10.80 -0.70
C ILE A 73 -4.31 11.16 -0.93
N LYS A 74 -4.61 12.39 -1.34
CA LYS A 74 -6.00 12.80 -1.63
C LYS A 74 -6.58 12.02 -2.80
N SER A 75 -5.79 11.86 -3.86
CA SER A 75 -6.20 11.07 -5.03
C SER A 75 -6.36 9.59 -4.66
N PHE A 76 -5.48 9.08 -3.82
CA PHE A 76 -5.55 7.70 -3.35
C PHE A 76 -6.83 7.46 -2.53
N LEU A 77 -7.12 8.34 -1.56
CA LEU A 77 -8.33 8.24 -0.74
C LEU A 77 -9.60 8.38 -1.58
N HIS A 78 -9.58 9.26 -2.57
CA HIS A 78 -10.70 9.43 -3.49
C HIS A 78 -10.99 8.13 -4.24
N ARG A 79 -9.96 7.46 -4.75
CA ARG A 79 -10.09 6.14 -5.39
C ARG A 79 -10.63 5.09 -4.44
N CYS A 80 -10.17 5.10 -3.17
CA CYS A 80 -10.65 4.18 -2.16
C CYS A 80 -12.15 4.35 -1.92
N VAL A 81 -12.61 5.60 -1.80
CA VAL A 81 -14.04 5.88 -1.58
C VAL A 81 -14.87 5.36 -2.76
N HIS A 82 -14.41 5.55 -3.99
CA HIS A 82 -15.10 5.04 -5.17
C HIS A 82 -15.16 3.51 -5.23
N GLN A 83 -14.27 2.83 -4.55
CA GLN A 83 -14.19 1.36 -4.54
C GLN A 83 -14.88 0.73 -3.34
N LEU A 84 -15.43 1.52 -2.42
CA LEU A 84 -16.02 1.00 -1.17
C LEU A 84 -17.10 -0.05 -1.38
N GLU A 85 -17.87 0.08 -2.44
CA GLU A 85 -18.97 -0.87 -2.74
C GLU A 85 -18.46 -2.15 -3.40
N ASN A 86 -17.24 -2.14 -3.91
CA ASN A 86 -16.65 -3.32 -4.55
C ASN A 86 -15.83 -4.10 -3.53
N THR A 87 -16.47 -5.08 -2.89
CA THR A 87 -15.83 -5.89 -1.85
C THR A 87 -14.81 -6.88 -2.40
N GLU A 88 -14.71 -7.02 -3.72
CA GLU A 88 -13.72 -7.88 -4.36
C GLU A 88 -12.36 -7.19 -4.57
N ILE A 89 -12.28 -5.89 -4.28
CA ILE A 89 -11.05 -5.10 -4.39
C ILE A 89 -10.56 -4.75 -2.99
N GLY A 90 -9.27 -4.93 -2.75
CA GLY A 90 -8.62 -4.57 -1.51
C GLY A 90 -7.17 -4.19 -1.76
N PHE A 91 -6.33 -4.30 -0.73
CA PHE A 91 -4.92 -3.94 -0.80
C PHE A 91 -4.03 -5.05 -0.26
N LEU A 92 -2.86 -5.20 -0.84
CA LEU A 92 -1.76 -5.97 -0.28
C LEU A 92 -0.66 -4.96 0.06
N VAL A 93 -0.46 -4.75 1.36
CA VAL A 93 0.43 -3.71 1.85
C VAL A 93 1.82 -4.28 2.08
N PHE A 94 2.80 -3.67 1.43
CA PHE A 94 4.23 -3.90 1.62
C PHE A 94 4.61 -5.39 1.52
N PRO A 95 4.28 -6.07 0.40
CA PRO A 95 4.79 -7.43 0.21
C PRO A 95 6.31 -7.40 0.03
N ASN A 96 7.00 -8.35 0.65
CA ASN A 96 8.47 -8.41 0.66
C ASN A 96 9.02 -9.66 -0.05
N GLY A 97 8.23 -10.27 -0.91
CA GLY A 97 8.60 -11.53 -1.60
C GLY A 97 8.23 -12.79 -0.82
N THR A 98 7.93 -12.66 0.48
CA THR A 98 7.51 -13.77 1.35
C THR A 98 6.04 -13.61 1.75
N ASP A 99 5.65 -12.45 2.23
CA ASP A 99 4.29 -12.15 2.66
C ASP A 99 4.00 -10.66 2.53
N GLY A 100 2.75 -10.29 2.75
CA GLY A 100 2.28 -8.92 2.80
C GLY A 100 1.07 -8.85 3.71
N TYR A 101 0.62 -7.63 4.04
CA TYR A 101 -0.54 -7.43 4.90
C TYR A 101 -1.77 -7.13 4.01
N ALA A 102 -2.73 -8.05 4.02
CA ALA A 102 -3.97 -7.89 3.27
C ALA A 102 -4.95 -7.04 4.08
N VAL A 103 -5.51 -6.00 3.45
CA VAL A 103 -6.45 -5.10 4.11
C VAL A 103 -7.58 -4.73 3.15
N ARG A 104 -8.79 -4.58 3.70
CA ARG A 104 -9.95 -4.14 2.92
C ARG A 104 -9.91 -2.63 2.71
N THR A 105 -10.58 -2.18 1.66
CA THR A 105 -10.62 -0.76 1.30
C THR A 105 -11.16 0.11 2.44
N ASP A 106 -12.25 -0.30 3.10
CA ASP A 106 -12.84 0.45 4.20
C ASP A 106 -11.88 0.59 5.39
N GLN A 107 -11.13 -0.47 5.70
CA GLN A 107 -10.16 -0.44 6.78
C GLN A 107 -8.98 0.48 6.44
N MET A 108 -8.52 0.46 5.18
CA MET A 108 -7.45 1.34 4.71
C MET A 108 -7.85 2.82 4.88
N ILE A 109 -9.07 3.18 4.46
CA ILE A 109 -9.58 4.55 4.62
C ILE A 109 -9.58 4.95 6.09
N LYS A 110 -10.14 4.10 6.94
CA LYS A 110 -10.25 4.38 8.37
C LYS A 110 -8.88 4.61 9.00
N ASP A 111 -7.93 3.71 8.73
CA ASP A 111 -6.61 3.78 9.35
C ASP A 111 -5.83 5.01 8.86
N LEU A 112 -5.92 5.35 7.58
CA LEU A 112 -5.26 6.55 7.04
C LEU A 112 -5.89 7.83 7.58
N VAL A 113 -7.21 7.91 7.64
CA VAL A 113 -7.90 9.09 8.16
C VAL A 113 -7.59 9.27 9.65
N ASP A 114 -7.64 8.20 10.44
CA ASP A 114 -7.31 8.26 11.87
C ASP A 114 -5.88 8.77 12.08
N GLU A 115 -4.92 8.31 11.27
CA GLU A 115 -3.53 8.77 11.37
C GLU A 115 -3.39 10.23 10.96
N LEU A 116 -4.03 10.65 9.86
CA LEU A 116 -4.01 12.03 9.39
C LEU A 116 -4.60 12.99 10.42
N MET A 117 -5.62 12.56 11.16
CA MET A 117 -6.25 13.39 12.20
C MET A 117 -5.29 13.73 13.35
N GLN A 118 -4.24 12.96 13.53
CA GLN A 118 -3.24 13.21 14.57
C GLN A 118 -2.31 14.38 14.23
N TYR A 119 -2.28 14.83 12.99
CA TYR A 119 -1.46 15.95 12.52
C TYR A 119 -2.21 17.29 12.50
N VAL A 120 -3.46 17.29 12.92
CA VAL A 120 -4.31 18.49 12.90
C VAL A 120 -4.26 19.24 14.23
#